data_6fd8dedf89822dc23feb31aa605e0007
#
_entry.id   6fd8dedf89822dc23feb31aa605e0007
#
_cell.length_a   1.000
_cell.length_b   1.000
_cell.length_c   1.000
_cell.angle_alpha   90.00
_cell.angle_beta   90.00
_cell.angle_gamma   90.00
#
_symmetry.space_group_name_H-M   'P 1'
#
loop_
_entity.id
_entity.type
_entity.pdbx_description
1 polymer ?
#
loop_
_entity_poly.entity_id
_entity_poly.type
_entity_poly.pdbx_seq_one_letter_code
_entity_poly.pdbx_strand_id
1 'polypeptide(L)'
;MLKTGPAVGIFWMCMATLISSISGAMVRELAGEIPTFELVFFRNVIAVVVLIPIVLRQGVGLPDRSQLPFYGMRILFAFCAMVFLFYALARMPLADVYALQYTIPLFTILLAVLFLRQKADIHSWAAVFVGFVGTLIVMRPGIIE
;
A
#
# COMPACT_ATOMS: atom_id res chain seq x y z
N MET A 1 15.83 -19.91 -13.06
CA MET A 1 14.40 -19.75 -12.70
C MET A 1 14.15 -20.58 -11.46
N LEU A 2 14.15 -19.97 -10.29
CA LEU A 2 13.72 -20.63 -9.05
C LEU A 2 12.22 -20.92 -9.19
N LYS A 3 11.84 -22.19 -9.20
CA LYS A 3 10.45 -22.63 -9.04
C LYS A 3 10.01 -22.22 -7.62
N THR A 4 9.62 -21.00 -7.45
CA THR A 4 9.04 -20.51 -6.20
C THR A 4 7.64 -21.09 -6.10
N GLY A 5 7.50 -22.13 -5.31
CA GLY A 5 6.18 -22.68 -4.99
C GLY A 5 5.32 -21.63 -4.26
N PRO A 6 3.99 -21.78 -4.24
CA PRO A 6 3.08 -20.83 -3.59
C PRO A 6 3.45 -20.53 -2.13
N ALA A 7 4.05 -21.49 -1.43
CA ALA A 7 4.52 -21.32 -0.05
C ALA A 7 5.60 -20.23 0.10
N VAL A 8 6.51 -20.10 -0.87
CA VAL A 8 7.56 -19.06 -0.84
C VAL A 8 6.96 -17.67 -1.07
N GLY A 9 5.95 -17.57 -1.94
CA GLY A 9 5.20 -16.33 -2.14
C GLY A 9 4.49 -15.88 -0.86
N ILE A 10 3.82 -16.81 -0.17
CA ILE A 10 3.16 -16.55 1.12
C ILE A 10 4.16 -16.08 2.16
N PHE A 11 5.32 -16.75 2.27
CA PHE A 11 6.37 -16.35 3.21
C PHE A 11 6.85 -14.91 2.96
N TRP A 12 7.13 -14.55 1.70
CA TRP A 12 7.54 -13.18 1.37
C TRP A 12 6.45 -12.15 1.63
N MET A 13 5.17 -12.48 1.40
CA MET A 13 4.06 -11.60 1.74
C MET A 13 3.94 -11.40 3.27
N CYS A 14 4.07 -12.45 4.06
CA CYS A 14 4.07 -12.34 5.52
C CYS A 14 5.22 -11.46 6.03
N MET A 15 6.42 -11.62 5.47
CA MET A 15 7.56 -10.78 5.82
C MET A 15 7.33 -9.31 5.42
N ALA A 16 6.78 -9.06 4.25
CA ALA A 16 6.48 -7.70 3.78
C ALA A 16 5.44 -7.01 4.67
N THR A 17 4.37 -7.71 5.07
CA THR A 17 3.34 -7.15 5.96
C THR A 17 3.89 -6.87 7.36
N LEU A 18 4.73 -7.75 7.89
CA LEU A 18 5.37 -7.56 9.18
C LEU A 18 6.28 -6.33 9.18
N ILE A 19 7.14 -6.20 8.17
CA ILE A 19 8.01 -5.03 8.00
C ILE A 19 7.20 -3.76 7.83
N SER A 20 6.10 -3.80 7.06
CA SER A 20 5.21 -2.65 6.88
C SER A 20 4.53 -2.23 8.19
N SER A 21 4.11 -3.18 9.01
CA SER A 21 3.49 -2.88 10.31
C SER A 21 4.49 -2.24 11.28
N ILE A 22 5.71 -2.76 11.35
CA ILE A 22 6.79 -2.16 12.15
C ILE A 22 7.10 -0.74 11.65
N SER A 23 7.22 -0.57 10.33
CA SER A 23 7.46 0.75 9.73
C SER A 23 6.35 1.75 10.06
N GLY A 24 5.08 1.30 10.03
CA GLY A 24 3.93 2.14 10.39
C GLY A 24 3.95 2.57 11.87
N ALA A 25 4.33 1.67 12.77
CA ALA A 25 4.49 1.99 14.19
C ALA A 25 5.62 3.01 14.40
N MET A 26 6.75 2.84 13.75
CA MET A 26 7.86 3.80 13.81
C MET A 26 7.47 5.19 13.28
N VAL A 27 6.73 5.25 12.17
CA VAL A 27 6.21 6.52 11.63
C VAL A 27 5.33 7.22 12.65
N ARG A 28 4.49 6.49 13.35
CA ARG A 28 3.60 7.05 14.38
C ARG A 28 4.38 7.66 15.54
N GLU A 29 5.40 6.98 16.05
CA GLU A 29 6.24 7.49 17.12
C GLU A 29 6.99 8.78 16.69
N LEU A 30 7.50 8.80 15.46
CA LEU A 30 8.24 9.94 14.93
C LEU A 30 7.35 11.11 14.48
N ALA A 31 6.07 10.86 14.19
CA ALA A 31 5.14 11.88 13.69
C ALA A 31 4.85 13.00 14.71
N GLY A 32 5.16 12.79 15.99
CA GLY A 32 5.08 13.82 17.03
C GLY A 32 6.26 14.81 17.00
N GLU A 33 7.41 14.40 16.46
CA GLU A 33 8.66 15.16 16.49
C GLU A 33 9.05 15.69 15.10
N ILE A 34 8.70 14.99 14.04
CA ILE A 34 9.14 15.27 12.67
C ILE A 34 7.93 15.52 11.76
N PRO A 35 7.94 16.58 10.94
CA PRO A 35 6.89 16.83 9.97
C PRO A 35 6.67 15.64 9.02
N THR A 36 5.42 15.32 8.73
CA THR A 36 5.04 14.18 7.87
C THR A 36 5.76 14.17 6.52
N PHE A 37 5.97 15.36 5.92
CA PHE A 37 6.68 15.46 4.63
C PHE A 37 8.14 15.05 4.71
N GLU A 38 8.82 15.36 5.81
CA GLU A 38 10.20 14.94 6.03
C GLU A 38 10.31 13.43 6.17
N LEU A 39 9.40 12.81 6.91
CA LEU A 39 9.32 11.35 7.02
C LEU A 39 9.13 10.67 5.65
N VAL A 40 8.22 11.20 4.83
CA VAL A 40 8.00 10.71 3.45
C VAL A 40 9.26 10.89 2.61
N PHE A 41 9.92 12.04 2.71
CA PHE A 41 11.12 12.34 1.95
C PHE A 41 12.26 11.38 2.31
N PHE A 42 12.61 11.26 3.59
CA PHE A 42 13.70 10.37 4.02
C PHE A 42 13.43 8.91 3.67
N ARG A 43 12.20 8.43 3.85
CA ARG A 43 11.82 7.07 3.44
C ARG A 43 12.05 6.84 1.96
N ASN A 44 11.66 7.78 1.09
CA ASN A 44 11.85 7.65 -0.35
C ASN A 44 13.33 7.72 -0.73
N VAL A 45 14.12 8.61 -0.12
CA VAL A 45 15.56 8.69 -0.34
C VAL A 45 16.24 7.37 0.02
N ILE A 46 15.95 6.81 1.18
CA ILE A 46 16.50 5.52 1.61
C ILE A 46 16.11 4.40 0.64
N ALA A 47 14.83 4.37 0.23
CA ALA A 47 14.35 3.38 -0.73
C ALA A 47 15.08 3.48 -2.08
N VAL A 48 15.31 4.70 -2.59
CA VAL A 48 16.05 4.94 -3.82
C VAL A 48 17.51 4.49 -3.68
N VAL A 49 18.18 4.86 -2.60
CA VAL A 49 19.58 4.46 -2.34
C VAL A 49 19.74 2.94 -2.30
N VAL A 50 18.78 2.23 -1.70
CA VAL A 50 18.80 0.76 -1.63
C VAL A 50 18.46 0.12 -2.98
N LEU A 51 17.52 0.71 -3.74
CA LEU A 51 17.05 0.14 -5.01
C LEU A 51 18.00 0.38 -6.17
N ILE A 52 18.68 1.53 -6.23
CA ILE A 52 19.62 1.86 -7.32
C ILE A 52 20.60 0.71 -7.62
N PRO A 53 21.39 0.19 -6.65
CA PRO A 53 22.35 -0.87 -6.93
C PRO A 53 21.69 -2.16 -7.39
N ILE A 54 20.47 -2.45 -6.95
CA ILE A 54 19.72 -3.63 -7.36
C ILE A 54 19.28 -3.50 -8.82
N VAL A 55 18.71 -2.35 -9.19
CA VAL A 55 18.25 -2.05 -10.56
C VAL A 55 19.42 -2.06 -11.54
N LEU A 56 20.54 -1.44 -11.17
CA LEU A 56 21.74 -1.41 -12.00
C LEU A 56 22.32 -2.83 -12.24
N ARG A 57 22.30 -3.69 -11.24
CA ARG A 57 22.74 -5.09 -11.39
C ARG A 57 21.81 -5.95 -12.22
N GLN A 58 20.51 -5.66 -12.21
CA GLN A 58 19.52 -6.42 -12.98
C GLN A 58 19.46 -6.00 -14.47
N GLY A 59 20.14 -4.91 -14.84
CA GLY A 59 20.15 -4.40 -16.23
C GLY A 59 18.76 -4.01 -16.72
N VAL A 60 17.86 -3.59 -15.81
CA VAL A 60 16.50 -3.17 -16.18
C VAL A 60 16.62 -1.90 -17.04
N GLY A 61 16.19 -2.02 -18.31
CA GLY A 61 16.16 -0.89 -19.22
C GLY A 61 15.18 0.20 -18.77
N LEU A 62 15.45 1.43 -19.19
CA LEU A 62 14.53 2.54 -18.97
C LEU A 62 13.21 2.28 -19.73
N PRO A 63 12.07 2.68 -19.17
CA PRO A 63 10.79 2.54 -19.85
C PRO A 63 10.74 3.35 -21.15
N ASP A 64 9.99 2.85 -22.12
CA ASP A 64 9.80 3.50 -23.39
C ASP A 64 9.24 4.91 -23.21
N ARG A 65 9.71 5.85 -24.04
CA ARG A 65 9.27 7.26 -23.96
C ARG A 65 7.75 7.43 -24.10
N SER A 66 7.09 6.54 -24.81
CA SER A 66 5.62 6.52 -24.96
C SER A 66 4.89 6.21 -23.65
N GLN A 67 5.53 5.52 -22.72
CA GLN A 67 4.95 5.12 -21.43
C GLN A 67 5.24 6.11 -20.30
N LEU A 68 6.17 7.05 -20.50
CA LEU A 68 6.55 8.03 -19.48
C LEU A 68 5.37 8.80 -18.87
N PRO A 69 4.38 9.31 -19.62
CA PRO A 69 3.26 10.05 -19.04
C PRO A 69 2.40 9.15 -18.10
N PHE A 70 2.22 7.87 -18.44
CA PHE A 70 1.51 6.93 -17.58
C PHE A 70 2.26 6.64 -16.29
N TYR A 71 3.58 6.46 -16.39
CA TYR A 71 4.42 6.30 -15.18
C TYR A 71 4.43 7.56 -14.34
N GLY A 72 4.50 8.74 -14.94
CA GLY A 72 4.43 10.03 -14.23
C GLY A 72 3.13 10.18 -13.45
N MET A 73 2.00 9.89 -14.08
CA MET A 73 0.68 9.93 -13.41
C MET A 73 0.59 8.91 -12.27
N ARG A 74 1.08 7.69 -12.50
CA ARG A 74 1.12 6.65 -11.46
C ARG A 74 1.97 7.08 -10.26
N ILE A 75 3.16 7.66 -10.49
CA ILE A 75 4.05 8.13 -9.43
C ILE A 75 3.38 9.26 -8.64
N LEU A 76 2.72 10.20 -9.32
CA LEU A 76 2.01 11.29 -8.68
C LEU A 76 0.91 10.77 -7.74
N PHE A 77 0.06 9.87 -8.22
CA PHE A 77 -0.99 9.27 -7.39
C PHE A 77 -0.43 8.45 -6.23
N ALA A 78 0.65 7.69 -6.47
CA ALA A 78 1.31 6.92 -5.41
C ALA A 78 1.92 7.83 -4.35
N PHE A 79 2.53 8.94 -4.75
CA PHE A 79 3.06 9.93 -3.81
C PHE A 79 1.97 10.58 -2.98
N CYS A 80 0.88 11.04 -3.60
CA CYS A 80 -0.27 11.59 -2.88
C CYS A 80 -0.85 10.58 -1.89
N ALA A 81 -1.06 9.34 -2.32
CA ALA A 81 -1.57 8.28 -1.45
C ALA A 81 -0.66 8.04 -0.24
N MET A 82 0.66 8.08 -0.45
CA MET A 82 1.65 7.92 0.61
C MET A 82 1.62 9.08 1.61
N VAL A 83 1.52 10.32 1.13
CA VAL A 83 1.39 11.50 1.99
C VAL A 83 0.12 11.41 2.85
N PHE A 84 -1.02 11.07 2.24
CA PHE A 84 -2.27 10.89 2.97
C PHE A 84 -2.20 9.76 4.00
N LEU A 85 -1.56 8.63 3.65
CA LEU A 85 -1.37 7.52 4.57
C LEU A 85 -0.53 7.96 5.79
N PHE A 86 0.58 8.65 5.58
CA PHE A 86 1.42 9.10 6.68
C PHE A 86 0.75 10.15 7.53
N TYR A 87 -0.02 11.04 6.91
CA TYR A 87 -0.84 12.00 7.62
C TYR A 87 -1.88 11.31 8.52
N ALA A 88 -2.52 10.25 8.00
CA ALA A 88 -3.47 9.45 8.77
C ALA A 88 -2.77 8.72 9.94
N LEU A 89 -1.60 8.09 9.69
CA LEU A 89 -0.81 7.43 10.73
C LEU A 89 -0.38 8.38 11.85
N ALA A 90 -0.13 9.65 11.53
CA ALA A 90 0.23 10.68 12.50
C ALA A 90 -0.95 11.14 13.38
N ARG A 91 -2.20 10.98 12.91
CA ARG A 91 -3.39 11.57 13.54
C ARG A 91 -4.44 10.58 14.03
N MET A 92 -4.42 9.36 13.51
CA MET A 92 -5.43 8.32 13.78
C MET A 92 -4.79 7.12 14.49
N PRO A 93 -5.57 6.34 15.25
CA PRO A 93 -5.12 5.05 15.76
C PRO A 93 -4.65 4.13 14.64
N LEU A 94 -3.56 3.40 14.87
CA LEU A 94 -3.00 2.46 13.87
C LEU A 94 -4.04 1.45 13.37
N ALA A 95 -4.88 0.95 14.29
CA ALA A 95 -5.91 -0.02 13.97
C ALA A 95 -6.89 0.53 12.91
N ASP A 96 -7.31 1.78 13.04
CA ASP A 96 -8.26 2.42 12.12
C ASP A 96 -7.62 2.66 10.75
N VAL A 97 -6.36 3.11 10.72
CA VAL A 97 -5.63 3.33 9.46
C VAL A 97 -5.48 2.02 8.69
N TYR A 98 -5.07 0.95 9.37
CA TYR A 98 -4.94 -0.36 8.72
C TYR A 98 -6.30 -0.96 8.35
N ALA A 99 -7.33 -0.75 9.17
CA ALA A 99 -8.69 -1.18 8.83
C ALA A 99 -9.18 -0.48 7.55
N LEU A 100 -8.95 0.82 7.40
CA LEU A 100 -9.26 1.56 6.17
C LEU A 100 -8.46 1.02 4.96
N GLN A 101 -7.23 0.59 5.14
CA GLN A 101 -6.46 -0.03 4.05
C GLN A 101 -7.09 -1.33 3.53
N TYR A 102 -7.79 -2.09 4.36
CA TYR A 102 -8.52 -3.28 3.90
C TYR A 102 -9.71 -2.95 2.98
N THR A 103 -10.11 -1.68 2.88
CA THR A 103 -11.11 -1.26 1.87
C THR A 103 -10.50 -1.09 0.47
N ILE A 104 -9.17 -1.04 0.33
CA ILE A 104 -8.49 -0.88 -0.97
C ILE A 104 -8.90 -1.96 -1.98
N PRO A 105 -8.94 -3.26 -1.64
CA PRO A 105 -9.37 -4.30 -2.58
C PRO A 105 -10.81 -4.08 -3.07
N LEU A 106 -11.70 -3.56 -2.20
CA LEU A 106 -13.09 -3.22 -2.56
C LEU A 106 -13.10 -2.17 -3.69
N PHE A 107 -12.43 -1.06 -3.49
CA PHE A 107 -12.32 -0.01 -4.50
C PHE A 107 -11.63 -0.50 -5.77
N THR A 108 -10.61 -1.34 -5.63
CA THR A 108 -9.89 -1.91 -6.77
C THR A 108 -10.81 -2.77 -7.64
N ILE A 109 -11.62 -3.66 -7.06
CA ILE A 109 -12.58 -4.48 -7.80
C ILE A 109 -13.67 -3.60 -8.41
N LEU A 110 -14.20 -2.65 -7.65
CA LEU A 110 -15.24 -1.73 -8.15
C LEU A 110 -14.75 -0.95 -9.37
N LEU A 111 -13.54 -0.39 -9.29
CA LEU A 111 -12.94 0.34 -10.40
C LEU A 111 -12.59 -0.57 -11.59
N ALA A 112 -12.12 -1.79 -11.34
CA ALA A 112 -11.85 -2.76 -12.38
C ALA A 112 -13.12 -3.16 -13.15
N VAL A 113 -14.22 -3.36 -12.45
CA VAL A 113 -15.52 -3.65 -13.08
C VAL A 113 -16.05 -2.44 -13.84
N LEU A 114 -15.98 -1.24 -13.24
CA LEU A 114 -16.57 -0.03 -13.81
C LEU A 114 -15.78 0.50 -15.02
N PHE A 115 -14.46 0.59 -14.90
CA PHE A 115 -13.60 1.20 -15.92
C PHE A 115 -13.02 0.19 -16.91
N LEU A 116 -12.60 -0.98 -16.42
CA LEU A 116 -12.00 -2.01 -17.27
C LEU A 116 -13.04 -3.01 -17.79
N ARG A 117 -14.31 -2.90 -17.37
CA ARG A 117 -15.40 -3.84 -17.72
C ARG A 117 -15.03 -5.30 -17.47
N GLN A 118 -14.16 -5.56 -16.49
CA GLN A 118 -13.81 -6.91 -16.11
C GLN A 118 -14.99 -7.59 -15.41
N LYS A 119 -15.19 -8.86 -15.72
CA LYS A 119 -16.19 -9.68 -15.00
C LYS A 119 -15.58 -10.11 -13.68
N ALA A 120 -16.01 -9.51 -12.57
CA ALA A 120 -15.62 -9.99 -11.25
C ALA A 120 -16.47 -11.24 -10.91
N ASP A 121 -15.77 -12.31 -10.50
CA ASP A 121 -16.41 -13.55 -10.06
C ASP A 121 -17.14 -13.33 -8.73
N ILE A 122 -18.20 -14.10 -8.50
CA ILE A 122 -18.99 -14.04 -7.27
C ILE A 122 -18.13 -14.25 -6.01
N HIS A 123 -17.09 -15.05 -6.13
CA HIS A 123 -16.15 -15.29 -5.03
C HIS A 123 -15.35 -14.04 -4.66
N SER A 124 -15.00 -13.23 -5.66
CA SER A 124 -14.32 -11.94 -5.44
C SER A 124 -15.22 -10.95 -4.71
N TRP A 125 -16.50 -10.87 -5.09
CA TRP A 125 -17.49 -10.04 -4.41
C TRP A 125 -17.74 -10.50 -2.96
N ALA A 126 -17.84 -11.81 -2.74
CA ALA A 126 -17.99 -12.39 -1.41
C ALA A 126 -16.81 -12.07 -0.51
N ALA A 127 -15.57 -12.23 -1.02
CA ALA A 127 -14.36 -11.91 -0.28
C ALA A 127 -14.27 -10.43 0.10
N VAL A 128 -14.64 -9.55 -0.81
CA VAL A 128 -14.70 -8.10 -0.58
C VAL A 128 -15.73 -7.76 0.50
N PHE A 129 -16.92 -8.34 0.42
CA PHE A 129 -17.99 -8.11 1.40
C PHE A 129 -17.55 -8.57 2.81
N VAL A 130 -16.97 -9.76 2.92
CA VAL A 130 -16.45 -10.29 4.18
C VAL A 130 -15.34 -9.40 4.73
N GLY A 131 -14.41 -8.96 3.89
CA GLY A 131 -13.33 -8.04 4.28
C GLY A 131 -13.87 -6.69 4.76
N PHE A 132 -14.90 -6.15 4.11
CA PHE A 132 -15.54 -4.90 4.51
C PHE A 132 -16.25 -5.02 5.86
N VAL A 133 -16.99 -6.10 6.08
CA VAL A 133 -17.62 -6.38 7.39
C VAL A 133 -16.55 -6.52 8.47
N GLY A 134 -15.44 -7.22 8.19
CA GLY A 134 -14.30 -7.29 9.11
C GLY A 134 -13.73 -5.92 9.47
N THR A 135 -13.58 -5.03 8.49
CA THR A 135 -13.14 -3.65 8.71
C THR A 135 -14.09 -2.88 9.63
N LEU A 136 -15.41 -2.98 9.40
CA LEU A 136 -16.42 -2.34 10.26
C LEU A 136 -16.39 -2.85 11.71
N ILE A 137 -16.14 -4.14 11.90
CA ILE A 137 -16.01 -4.73 13.24
C ILE A 137 -14.78 -4.17 13.96
N VAL A 138 -13.67 -4.00 13.26
CA VAL A 138 -12.43 -3.46 13.84
C VAL A 138 -12.59 -1.97 14.17
N MET A 139 -13.15 -1.19 13.26
CA MET A 139 -13.33 0.25 13.45
C MET A 139 -14.35 0.61 14.53
N ARG A 140 -15.28 -0.29 14.84
CA ARG A 140 -16.37 -0.06 15.82
C ARG A 140 -16.99 1.34 15.73
N PRO A 141 -17.53 1.75 14.56
CA PRO A 141 -18.09 3.08 14.40
C PRO A 141 -19.25 3.25 15.39
N GLY A 142 -19.11 4.14 16.37
CA GLY A 142 -20.12 4.42 17.39
C GLY A 142 -19.73 4.08 18.85
N ILE A 143 -18.52 3.59 19.13
CA ILE A 143 -18.01 3.31 20.48
C ILE A 143 -16.77 4.20 20.77
N ILE A 144 -16.55 5.24 20.02
CA ILE A 144 -15.51 6.22 20.30
C ILE A 144 -16.16 7.34 21.13
N GLU A 145 -16.10 7.22 22.45
CA GLU A 145 -16.10 8.35 23.38
C GLU A 145 -14.66 8.80 23.61
#